data_e8326f0b4349cd2a61202f32dcaa4208
#
_entry.id   e8326f0b4349cd2a61202f32dcaa4208
#
_cell.length_a   1.000
_cell.length_b   1.000
_cell.length_c   1.000
_cell.angle_alpha   90.00
_cell.angle_beta   90.00
_cell.angle_gamma   90.00
#
_symmetry.space_group_name_H-M   'P 1'
#
loop_
_entity.id
_entity.type
_entity.pdbx_description
1 polymer ?
#
loop_
_entity_poly.entity_id
_entity_poly.type
_entity_poly.pdbx_seq_one_letter_code
_entity_poly.pdbx_strand_id
1 'polypeptide(L)'
;MAARSRPLAWFAAPLVAWLALTGPVAAEPEQLNTIRDVVLAIHRCWRPPPAEKAGPIDITVIVSFNREGAILGHPRISYESQEATDNDRIAYRVAVMDALQRCTPMPFTESLGGAVAGRPFAIPFRNKKYPPRSQEKRAWLLPKIL
;
A
#
# COMPACT_ATOMS: atom_id res chain seq x y z
N MET A 1 -88.05 28.74 -7.01
CA MET A 1 -86.82 29.03 -7.73
C MET A 1 -85.64 28.59 -6.82
N ALA A 2 -85.05 27.45 -7.08
CA ALA A 2 -84.03 26.81 -6.22
C ALA A 2 -82.66 26.99 -6.85
N ALA A 3 -81.76 27.70 -6.15
CA ALA A 3 -80.39 27.83 -6.54
C ALA A 3 -79.59 26.69 -5.92
N ARG A 4 -79.02 25.78 -6.74
CA ARG A 4 -78.17 24.71 -6.34
C ARG A 4 -76.72 25.21 -6.27
N SER A 5 -76.16 25.29 -5.05
CA SER A 5 -74.78 25.51 -4.81
C SER A 5 -73.98 24.18 -4.94
N ARG A 6 -72.99 24.16 -5.83
CA ARG A 6 -72.06 23.04 -6.00
C ARG A 6 -70.88 23.20 -5.04
N PRO A 7 -70.47 22.18 -4.28
CA PRO A 7 -69.22 22.21 -3.48
C PRO A 7 -68.02 21.98 -4.38
N LEU A 8 -67.00 22.87 -4.27
CA LEU A 8 -65.65 22.65 -4.82
C LEU A 8 -64.99 21.55 -4.03
N ALA A 9 -64.69 20.45 -4.72
CA ALA A 9 -63.81 19.41 -4.18
C ALA A 9 -62.35 19.86 -4.26
N TRP A 10 -61.72 20.01 -3.12
CA TRP A 10 -60.30 20.27 -3.00
C TRP A 10 -59.56 18.96 -3.17
N PHE A 11 -58.87 18.80 -4.29
CA PHE A 11 -57.91 17.70 -4.49
C PHE A 11 -56.63 18.04 -3.76
N ALA A 12 -56.42 17.47 -2.59
CA ALA A 12 -55.15 17.46 -1.89
C ALA A 12 -54.24 16.43 -2.58
N ALA A 13 -53.27 16.90 -3.34
CA ALA A 13 -52.22 16.05 -3.90
C ALA A 13 -51.21 15.71 -2.80
N PRO A 14 -50.86 14.42 -2.56
CA PRO A 14 -49.78 14.07 -1.64
C PRO A 14 -48.45 14.37 -2.31
N LEU A 15 -47.68 15.30 -1.73
CA LEU A 15 -46.27 15.51 -2.01
C LEU A 15 -45.52 14.30 -1.48
N VAL A 16 -45.20 13.35 -2.39
CA VAL A 16 -44.25 12.24 -2.07
C VAL A 16 -42.86 12.84 -2.03
N ALA A 17 -42.35 13.08 -0.83
CA ALA A 17 -41.00 13.48 -0.58
C ALA A 17 -40.06 12.27 -0.86
N TRP A 18 -39.38 12.30 -1.99
CA TRP A 18 -38.29 11.40 -2.30
C TRP A 18 -37.08 11.77 -1.40
N LEU A 19 -36.96 11.11 -0.26
CA LEU A 19 -35.70 11.10 0.50
C LEU A 19 -34.67 10.35 -0.33
N ALA A 20 -33.81 11.08 -1.03
CA ALA A 20 -32.61 10.53 -1.64
C ALA A 20 -31.68 10.05 -0.51
N LEU A 21 -31.61 8.74 -0.30
CA LEU A 21 -30.59 8.10 0.51
C LEU A 21 -29.24 8.23 -0.24
N THR A 22 -28.57 9.37 -0.08
CA THR A 22 -27.14 9.47 -0.43
C THR A 22 -26.35 8.77 0.67
N GLY A 23 -26.20 7.43 0.54
CA GLY A 23 -25.25 6.68 1.34
C GLY A 23 -23.83 7.17 1.05
N PRO A 24 -22.90 7.12 2.04
CA PRO A 24 -21.51 7.43 1.78
C PRO A 24 -21.00 6.47 0.70
N VAL A 25 -20.58 7.02 -0.44
CA VAL A 25 -19.82 6.28 -1.44
C VAL A 25 -18.50 5.92 -0.78
N ALA A 26 -18.37 4.67 -0.35
CA ALA A 26 -17.07 4.14 0.08
C ALA A 26 -16.14 4.28 -1.12
N ALA A 27 -15.08 5.10 -0.98
CA ALA A 27 -14.06 5.20 -2.01
C ALA A 27 -13.49 3.79 -2.23
N GLU A 28 -13.58 3.28 -3.46
CA GLU A 28 -12.90 2.04 -3.81
C GLU A 28 -11.41 2.19 -3.51
N PRO A 29 -10.79 1.17 -2.91
CA PRO A 29 -9.36 1.24 -2.62
C PRO A 29 -8.59 1.44 -3.93
N GLU A 30 -7.70 2.42 -3.93
CA GLU A 30 -6.85 2.73 -5.08
C GLU A 30 -6.11 1.46 -5.53
N GLN A 31 -6.37 1.00 -6.73
CA GLN A 31 -5.76 -0.23 -7.26
C GLN A 31 -4.30 0.00 -7.60
N LEU A 32 -3.46 -0.96 -7.26
CA LEU A 32 -2.04 -0.96 -7.56
C LEU A 32 -1.81 -1.47 -8.99
N ASN A 33 -1.13 -0.68 -9.79
CA ASN A 33 -0.91 -0.98 -11.22
C ASN A 33 0.54 -1.27 -11.58
N THR A 34 1.50 -0.94 -10.71
CA THR A 34 2.92 -1.16 -10.94
C THR A 34 3.59 -1.84 -9.74
N ILE A 35 4.73 -2.50 -10.00
CA ILE A 35 5.57 -3.08 -8.92
C ILE A 35 6.04 -1.99 -7.95
N ARG A 36 6.26 -0.77 -8.44
CA ARG A 36 6.63 0.36 -7.59
C ARG A 36 5.52 0.69 -6.60
N ASP A 37 4.26 0.68 -7.05
CA ASP A 37 3.11 0.94 -6.18
C ASP A 37 2.99 -0.13 -5.10
N VAL A 38 3.25 -1.40 -5.46
CA VAL A 38 3.31 -2.53 -4.50
C VAL A 38 4.34 -2.27 -3.41
N VAL A 39 5.57 -1.93 -3.79
CA VAL A 39 6.64 -1.64 -2.83
C VAL A 39 6.29 -0.45 -1.94
N LEU A 40 5.76 0.62 -2.51
CA LEU A 40 5.35 1.81 -1.76
C LEU A 40 4.18 1.51 -0.82
N ALA A 41 3.22 0.69 -1.22
CA ALA A 41 2.11 0.27 -0.39
C ALA A 41 2.60 -0.52 0.83
N ILE A 42 3.50 -1.49 0.62
CA ILE A 42 4.09 -2.27 1.72
C ILE A 42 4.87 -1.37 2.67
N HIS A 43 5.65 -0.42 2.16
CA HIS A 43 6.40 0.53 3.00
C HIS A 43 5.48 1.43 3.82
N ARG A 44 4.29 1.79 3.34
CA ARG A 44 3.30 2.52 4.13
C ARG A 44 2.75 1.72 5.31
N CYS A 45 2.68 0.40 5.18
CA CYS A 45 2.29 -0.48 6.28
C CYS A 45 3.43 -0.75 7.26
N TRP A 46 4.67 -0.51 6.87
CA TRP A 46 5.81 -0.82 7.69
C TRP A 46 5.98 0.19 8.83
N ARG A 47 6.08 -0.33 10.03
CA ARG A 47 6.36 0.42 11.25
C ARG A 47 7.65 -0.10 11.86
N PRO A 48 8.80 0.54 11.57
CA PRO A 48 10.07 0.11 12.14
C PRO A 48 10.03 0.19 13.67
N PRO A 49 10.81 -0.64 14.35
CA PRO A 49 10.97 -0.53 15.79
C PRO A 49 11.47 0.87 16.17
N PRO A 50 11.03 1.43 17.32
CA PRO A 50 11.54 2.71 17.81
C PRO A 50 13.05 2.67 18.01
N ALA A 51 13.75 3.77 17.72
CA ALA A 51 15.21 3.85 17.81
C ALA A 51 15.76 3.59 19.22
N GLU A 52 14.94 3.81 20.26
CA GLU A 52 15.28 3.53 21.65
C GLU A 52 15.29 2.02 21.98
N LYS A 53 14.62 1.22 21.13
CA LYS A 53 14.45 -0.23 21.36
C LYS A 53 15.31 -1.09 20.44
N ALA A 54 15.67 -0.56 19.29
CA ALA A 54 16.46 -1.29 18.30
C ALA A 54 17.31 -0.34 17.45
N GLY A 55 18.55 -0.69 17.22
CA GLY A 55 19.44 0.04 16.30
C GLY A 55 18.91 -0.01 14.86
N PRO A 56 19.30 0.95 14.00
CA PRO A 56 18.85 0.97 12.61
C PRO A 56 19.50 -0.16 11.81
N ILE A 57 18.69 -1.03 11.21
CA ILE A 57 19.14 -2.09 10.32
C ILE A 57 18.44 -2.05 8.98
N ASP A 58 19.05 -2.68 7.99
CA ASP A 58 18.42 -2.98 6.72
C ASP A 58 18.10 -4.47 6.65
N ILE A 59 16.90 -4.76 6.14
CA ILE A 59 16.44 -6.13 5.91
C ILE A 59 15.81 -6.23 4.53
N THR A 60 16.08 -7.30 3.81
CA THR A 60 15.44 -7.58 2.51
C THR A 60 14.67 -8.89 2.61
N VAL A 61 13.43 -8.86 2.18
CA VAL A 61 12.54 -10.03 2.20
C VAL A 61 12.14 -10.39 0.77
N ILE A 62 12.18 -11.69 0.46
CA ILE A 62 11.62 -12.23 -0.77
C ILE A 62 10.20 -12.69 -0.48
N VAL A 63 9.25 -12.18 -1.24
CA VAL A 63 7.83 -12.50 -1.17
C VAL A 63 7.26 -12.73 -2.56
N SER A 64 6.31 -13.63 -2.68
CA SER A 64 5.51 -13.83 -3.90
C SER A 64 4.04 -13.58 -3.59
N PHE A 65 3.30 -13.13 -4.58
CA PHE A 65 1.87 -12.89 -4.48
C PHE A 65 1.10 -13.76 -5.47
N ASN A 66 -0.14 -14.08 -5.12
CA ASN A 66 -1.08 -14.61 -6.09
C ASN A 66 -1.70 -13.47 -6.92
N ARG A 67 -2.58 -13.82 -7.86
CA ARG A 67 -3.22 -12.82 -8.75
C ARG A 67 -4.08 -11.82 -7.97
N GLU A 68 -4.66 -12.23 -6.86
CA GLU A 68 -5.53 -11.42 -6.00
C GLU A 68 -4.75 -10.60 -4.96
N GLY A 69 -3.42 -10.59 -5.02
CA GLY A 69 -2.57 -9.81 -4.13
C GLY A 69 -2.33 -10.42 -2.74
N ALA A 70 -2.76 -11.66 -2.51
CA ALA A 70 -2.43 -12.38 -1.28
C ALA A 70 -1.03 -13.00 -1.37
N ILE A 71 -0.36 -13.12 -0.22
CA ILE A 71 0.98 -13.72 -0.16
C ILE A 71 0.87 -15.21 -0.53
N LEU A 72 1.75 -15.64 -1.41
CA LEU A 72 1.90 -17.01 -1.85
C LEU A 72 3.10 -17.67 -1.15
N GLY A 73 2.82 -18.68 -0.33
CA GLY A 73 3.84 -19.37 0.46
C GLY A 73 4.36 -18.53 1.64
N HIS A 74 5.63 -18.74 2.02
CA HIS A 74 6.25 -18.08 3.16
C HIS A 74 7.27 -17.05 2.71
N PRO A 75 7.16 -15.78 3.15
CA PRO A 75 8.19 -14.78 2.93
C PRO A 75 9.53 -15.24 3.52
N ARG A 76 10.63 -14.97 2.80
CA ARG A 76 11.98 -15.35 3.24
C ARG A 76 12.86 -14.13 3.33
N ILE A 77 13.60 -14.03 4.43
CA ILE A 77 14.63 -13.01 4.59
C ILE A 77 15.84 -13.43 3.75
N SER A 78 16.28 -12.58 2.85
CA SER A 78 17.44 -12.80 1.99
C SER A 78 18.67 -12.00 2.39
N TYR A 79 18.47 -10.93 3.16
CA TYR A 79 19.55 -10.08 3.65
C TYR A 79 19.17 -9.42 4.97
N GLU A 80 20.14 -9.31 5.87
CA GLU A 80 20.09 -8.51 7.10
C GLU A 80 21.43 -7.84 7.31
N SER A 81 21.43 -6.63 7.89
CA SER A 81 22.67 -5.94 8.28
C SER A 81 23.46 -6.76 9.27
N GLN A 82 24.75 -6.93 9.02
CA GLN A 82 25.63 -7.75 9.86
C GLN A 82 25.93 -7.11 11.23
N GLU A 83 25.90 -5.78 11.30
CA GLU A 83 26.20 -5.02 12.51
C GLU A 83 25.06 -5.03 13.53
N ALA A 84 23.89 -5.58 13.16
CA ALA A 84 22.73 -5.65 14.03
C ALA A 84 22.90 -6.69 15.14
N THR A 85 22.46 -6.37 16.34
CA THR A 85 22.35 -7.36 17.42
C THR A 85 21.23 -8.36 17.12
N ASP A 86 21.25 -9.52 17.79
CA ASP A 86 20.20 -10.52 17.60
C ASP A 86 18.80 -9.98 17.99
N ASN A 87 18.74 -9.17 19.05
CA ASN A 87 17.49 -8.53 19.46
C ASN A 87 16.96 -7.55 18.39
N ASP A 88 17.86 -6.76 17.79
CA ASP A 88 17.47 -5.86 16.71
C ASP A 88 16.90 -6.64 15.52
N ARG A 89 17.59 -7.73 15.12
CA ARG A 89 17.14 -8.59 14.03
C ARG A 89 15.73 -9.14 14.29
N ILE A 90 15.49 -9.67 15.49
CA ILE A 90 14.16 -10.20 15.86
C ILE A 90 13.11 -9.11 15.78
N ALA A 91 13.35 -7.92 16.35
CA ALA A 91 12.42 -6.82 16.33
C ALA A 91 12.06 -6.37 14.91
N TYR A 92 13.04 -6.28 14.02
CA TYR A 92 12.81 -5.91 12.61
C TYR A 92 12.13 -7.02 11.82
N ARG A 93 12.46 -8.29 12.04
CA ARG A 93 11.78 -9.44 11.42
C ARG A 93 10.28 -9.40 11.73
N VAL A 94 9.92 -9.21 13.01
CA VAL A 94 8.53 -9.08 13.44
C VAL A 94 7.87 -7.90 12.75
N ALA A 95 8.48 -6.71 12.76
CA ALA A 95 7.91 -5.51 12.17
C ALA A 95 7.68 -5.64 10.65
N VAL A 96 8.56 -6.34 9.94
CA VAL A 96 8.43 -6.60 8.51
C VAL A 96 7.33 -7.62 8.22
N MET A 97 7.28 -8.73 8.97
CA MET A 97 6.21 -9.73 8.79
C MET A 97 4.84 -9.13 9.11
N ASP A 98 4.71 -8.31 10.15
CA ASP A 98 3.51 -7.56 10.47
C ASP A 98 3.11 -6.61 9.34
N ALA A 99 4.07 -5.91 8.72
CA ALA A 99 3.79 -5.04 7.59
C ALA A 99 3.20 -5.81 6.40
N LEU A 100 3.79 -6.95 6.07
CA LEU A 100 3.29 -7.81 5.00
C LEU A 100 1.87 -8.30 5.29
N GLN A 101 1.59 -8.75 6.52
CA GLN A 101 0.27 -9.21 6.92
C GLN A 101 -0.78 -8.10 6.89
N ARG A 102 -0.44 -6.90 7.37
CA ARG A 102 -1.37 -5.76 7.38
C ARG A 102 -1.70 -5.24 5.98
N CYS A 103 -0.76 -5.36 5.05
CA CYS A 103 -0.93 -4.84 3.69
C CYS A 103 -1.55 -5.84 2.71
N THR A 104 -1.70 -7.08 3.08
CA THR A 104 -2.24 -8.12 2.17
C THR A 104 -3.62 -8.58 2.62
N PRO A 105 -4.50 -8.91 1.66
CA PRO A 105 -4.30 -8.90 0.22
C PRO A 105 -4.21 -7.48 -0.36
N MET A 106 -3.36 -7.31 -1.39
CA MET A 106 -3.17 -6.03 -2.06
C MET A 106 -4.18 -5.83 -3.19
N PRO A 107 -4.74 -4.63 -3.38
CA PRO A 107 -5.71 -4.36 -4.44
C PRO A 107 -5.01 -4.23 -5.81
N PHE A 108 -4.56 -5.34 -6.38
CA PHE A 108 -3.95 -5.34 -7.70
C PHE A 108 -4.97 -5.08 -8.79
N THR A 109 -4.57 -4.34 -9.85
CA THR A 109 -5.29 -4.40 -11.10
C THR A 109 -5.17 -5.80 -11.71
N GLU A 110 -6.12 -6.21 -12.55
CA GLU A 110 -6.08 -7.51 -13.22
C GLU A 110 -4.77 -7.70 -14.03
N SER A 111 -4.32 -6.64 -14.69
CA SER A 111 -3.07 -6.62 -15.46
C SER A 111 -1.86 -6.86 -14.55
N LEU A 112 -1.75 -6.14 -13.43
CA LEU A 112 -0.63 -6.33 -12.50
C LEU A 112 -0.69 -7.72 -11.88
N GLY A 113 -1.85 -8.15 -11.36
CA GLY A 113 -2.03 -9.46 -10.77
C GLY A 113 -1.62 -10.60 -11.70
N GLY A 114 -2.01 -10.53 -12.98
CA GLY A 114 -1.58 -11.49 -13.99
C GLY A 114 -0.07 -11.48 -14.27
N ALA A 115 0.54 -10.30 -14.25
CA ALA A 115 1.98 -10.16 -14.52
C ALA A 115 2.87 -10.63 -13.36
N VAL A 116 2.41 -10.49 -12.10
CA VAL A 116 3.24 -10.73 -10.91
C VAL A 116 2.95 -12.07 -10.22
N ALA A 117 1.84 -12.72 -10.52
CA ALA A 117 1.44 -13.95 -9.86
C ALA A 117 2.54 -15.02 -9.85
N GLY A 118 2.88 -15.51 -8.67
CA GLY A 118 3.90 -16.54 -8.46
C GLY A 118 5.35 -16.08 -8.63
N ARG A 119 5.60 -14.82 -9.02
CA ARG A 119 6.97 -14.30 -9.17
C ARG A 119 7.51 -13.80 -7.83
N PRO A 120 8.77 -14.12 -7.49
CA PRO A 120 9.40 -13.61 -6.28
C PRO A 120 9.85 -12.15 -6.46
N PHE A 121 9.60 -11.32 -5.44
CA PHE A 121 10.05 -9.94 -5.33
C PHE A 121 10.94 -9.77 -4.13
N ALA A 122 12.08 -9.11 -4.32
CA ALA A 122 12.94 -8.69 -3.23
C ALA A 122 12.54 -7.28 -2.76
N ILE A 123 11.99 -7.19 -1.57
CA ILE A 123 11.53 -5.92 -0.99
C ILE A 123 12.50 -5.51 0.11
N PRO A 124 13.26 -4.41 -0.07
CA PRO A 124 14.16 -3.90 0.95
C PRO A 124 13.42 -2.99 1.93
N PHE A 125 13.59 -3.24 3.21
CA PHE A 125 13.16 -2.39 4.31
C PHE A 125 14.40 -1.75 4.93
N ARG A 126 14.54 -0.43 4.79
CA ARG A 126 15.75 0.31 5.19
C ARG A 126 15.42 1.36 6.22
N ASN A 127 16.04 1.28 7.37
CA ASN A 127 15.95 2.29 8.42
C ASN A 127 17.30 2.98 8.69
N LYS A 128 18.37 2.56 8.03
CA LYS A 128 19.64 3.29 8.06
C LYS A 128 19.54 4.56 7.24
N LYS A 129 19.93 5.68 7.83
CA LYS A 129 20.15 6.92 7.08
C LYS A 129 21.50 6.77 6.36
N TYR A 130 21.47 6.36 5.11
CA TYR A 130 22.66 6.45 4.27
C TYR A 130 22.94 7.93 3.96
N PRO A 131 24.18 8.39 4.03
CA PRO A 131 24.54 9.67 3.45
C PRO A 131 24.09 9.65 1.97
N PRO A 132 23.65 10.79 1.43
CA PRO A 132 23.35 10.87 0.01
C PRO A 132 24.52 10.26 -0.74
N ARG A 133 24.24 9.33 -1.64
CA ARG A 133 25.28 8.72 -2.46
C ARG A 133 25.98 9.88 -3.15
N SER A 134 27.21 10.22 -2.70
CA SER A 134 28.00 11.22 -3.38
C SER A 134 27.98 10.82 -4.85
N GLN A 135 27.52 11.70 -5.71
CA GLN A 135 27.70 11.51 -7.13
C GLN A 135 29.21 11.41 -7.30
N GLU A 136 29.69 10.21 -7.35
CA GLU A 136 31.08 9.92 -7.71
C GLU A 136 31.22 10.56 -9.08
N LYS A 137 31.79 11.77 -9.07
CA LYS A 137 32.11 12.49 -10.28
C LYS A 137 32.94 11.49 -11.08
N ARG A 138 32.43 11.05 -12.20
CA ARG A 138 33.14 10.19 -13.14
C ARG A 138 34.34 11.00 -13.66
N ALA A 139 35.37 11.08 -12.84
CA ALA A 139 36.60 11.84 -13.11
C ALA A 139 37.54 11.13 -14.12
N TRP A 140 37.05 10.05 -14.76
CA TRP A 140 37.90 9.22 -15.60
C TRP A 140 37.74 9.46 -17.10
N LEU A 141 37.12 10.58 -17.51
CA LEU A 141 36.98 10.95 -18.93
C LEU A 141 37.60 12.28 -19.27
N LEU A 142 38.80 12.57 -18.74
CA LEU A 142 39.65 13.52 -19.42
C LEU A 142 40.70 12.72 -20.19
N PRO A 143 40.62 12.63 -21.53
CA PRO A 143 41.75 12.15 -22.28
C PRO A 143 42.89 13.14 -22.05
N LYS A 144 44.00 12.60 -21.50
CA LYS A 144 45.25 13.33 -21.37
C LYS A 144 45.76 13.54 -22.80
N ILE A 145 45.42 14.69 -23.39
CA ILE A 145 46.00 15.13 -24.64
C ILE A 145 47.40 15.65 -24.33
N LEU A 146 48.41 14.87 -24.68
CA LEU A 146 49.79 15.30 -24.84
C LEU A 146 50.00 15.73 -26.28
#